data_ba64dcb8285b6aa5efbc51476f3f3888
#
_entry.id   ba64dcb8285b6aa5efbc51476f3f3888
#
_cell.length_a   1.000
_cell.length_b   1.000
_cell.length_c   1.000
_cell.angle_alpha   90.00
_cell.angle_beta   90.00
_cell.angle_gamma   90.00
#
_symmetry.space_group_name_H-M   'P 1'
#
loop_
_entity.id
_entity.type
_entity.pdbx_description
1 polymer ?
#
loop_
_entity_poly.entity_id
_entity_poly.type
_entity_poly.pdbx_seq_one_letter_code
_entity_poly.pdbx_strand_id
1 'polypeptide(L)'
;MMKLNTMRTRLDGLVIFRGILQANIVPAFRAMLAAAGSEDFVSAAADFENQLFERGGSWTRVLLDAVLQDENICIRKAASGGAGQAAARCMDSELEFLQQLSRVTLVDLTGGEESLAFLPRWETEEVDFAAAYAERLAEVGQKGYGMFARHHMFTIEDGSLIPVRFPDPQRLSELPGYEHEREKVIANTKALLSGKPAVNVLLYGDAGTGKSSSVKAIANEFAADGLRLVEVKKNQLYQIPALLDSLAQNPLKFILFIDDLSFSANDDNFAALKAILEGSVGGRSQNVVVYATSNRRHLIKETLSDRSGDDIHEADTRQELMSLSARFGLTVTFQRPDKVRFEEILLDLAKQYGVQMPSDQLFIKGEAFAIRAGGRSPRVARQFIELLSAGVR
;
A
#
# COMPACT_ATOMS: atom_id res chain seq x y z
N MET A 1 -14.31 -8.53 40.40
CA MET A 1 -15.05 -7.66 39.47
C MET A 1 -14.60 -6.23 39.66
N MET A 2 -14.18 -5.52 38.58
CA MET A 2 -13.71 -4.15 38.66
C MET A 2 -14.90 -3.19 38.83
N LYS A 3 -14.81 -2.19 39.72
CA LYS A 3 -15.89 -1.21 39.92
C LYS A 3 -16.01 -0.31 38.67
N LEU A 4 -17.25 0.06 38.29
CA LEU A 4 -17.55 0.94 37.14
C LEU A 4 -16.69 2.21 37.08
N ASN A 5 -16.60 2.95 38.21
CA ASN A 5 -15.76 4.14 38.29
C ASN A 5 -14.27 3.82 38.03
N THR A 6 -13.78 2.65 38.44
CA THR A 6 -12.40 2.23 38.20
C THR A 6 -12.18 1.93 36.71
N MET A 7 -13.14 1.26 36.04
CA MET A 7 -13.07 0.98 34.61
C MET A 7 -12.98 2.29 33.80
N ARG A 8 -13.88 3.23 34.08
CA ARG A 8 -13.91 4.54 33.42
C ARG A 8 -12.61 5.32 33.65
N THR A 9 -12.17 5.44 34.89
CA THR A 9 -10.95 6.20 35.24
C THR A 9 -9.72 5.58 34.58
N ARG A 10 -9.59 4.25 34.55
CA ARG A 10 -8.46 3.57 33.89
C ARG A 10 -8.51 3.72 32.37
N LEU A 11 -9.72 3.63 31.77
CA LEU A 11 -9.88 3.84 30.33
C LEU A 11 -9.51 5.27 29.92
N ASP A 12 -9.96 6.28 30.67
CA ASP A 12 -9.60 7.68 30.45
C ASP A 12 -8.11 7.97 30.69
N GLY A 13 -7.46 7.14 31.53
CA GLY A 13 -6.06 7.23 31.92
C GLY A 13 -5.08 6.51 30.99
N LEU A 14 -5.53 5.92 29.88
CA LEU A 14 -4.63 5.27 28.90
C LEU A 14 -3.60 6.26 28.35
N VAL A 15 -2.35 5.84 28.33
CA VAL A 15 -1.19 6.61 27.86
C VAL A 15 -0.66 6.05 26.56
N ILE A 16 -0.36 4.75 26.53
CA ILE A 16 0.17 4.06 25.33
C ILE A 16 -0.94 3.86 24.29
N PHE A 17 -2.04 3.21 24.68
CA PHE A 17 -3.18 2.94 23.80
C PHE A 17 -4.21 4.08 23.80
N ARG A 18 -3.75 5.32 23.96
CA ARG A 18 -4.66 6.47 23.99
C ARG A 18 -5.42 6.68 22.69
N GLY A 19 -4.87 6.27 21.56
CA GLY A 19 -5.51 6.37 20.23
C GLY A 19 -6.82 5.61 20.13
N ILE A 20 -6.98 4.50 20.86
CA ILE A 20 -8.22 3.72 20.83
C ILE A 20 -9.43 4.46 21.35
N LEU A 21 -9.24 5.49 22.21
CA LEU A 21 -10.33 6.31 22.76
C LEU A 21 -11.10 7.10 21.69
N GLN A 22 -10.53 7.22 20.49
CA GLN A 22 -11.15 7.89 19.33
C GLN A 22 -11.42 6.92 18.19
N ALA A 23 -11.12 5.61 18.38
CA ALA A 23 -11.16 4.61 17.32
C ALA A 23 -12.32 3.63 17.51
N ASN A 24 -12.84 3.11 16.40
CA ASN A 24 -13.88 2.09 16.37
C ASN A 24 -15.10 2.48 17.22
N ILE A 25 -15.58 1.53 18.05
CA ILE A 25 -16.73 1.69 18.94
C ILE A 25 -16.33 1.98 20.40
N VAL A 26 -15.04 2.14 20.68
CA VAL A 26 -14.56 2.45 22.04
C VAL A 26 -15.18 3.74 22.59
N PRO A 27 -15.38 4.81 21.78
CA PRO A 27 -16.13 5.99 22.22
C PRO A 27 -17.55 5.67 22.68
N ALA A 28 -18.27 4.79 21.99
CA ALA A 28 -19.63 4.38 22.36
C ALA A 28 -19.62 3.55 23.66
N PHE A 29 -18.69 2.61 23.81
CA PHE A 29 -18.50 1.87 25.06
C PHE A 29 -18.19 2.81 26.23
N ARG A 30 -17.32 3.79 26.02
CA ARG A 30 -16.97 4.81 27.02
C ARG A 30 -18.20 5.66 27.42
N ALA A 31 -19.04 6.05 26.46
CA ALA A 31 -20.28 6.77 26.70
C ALA A 31 -21.26 5.92 27.52
N MET A 32 -21.42 4.64 27.20
CA MET A 32 -22.22 3.69 27.96
C MET A 32 -21.73 3.55 29.41
N LEU A 33 -20.40 3.41 29.63
CA LEU A 33 -19.82 3.38 30.99
C LEU A 33 -20.10 4.69 31.76
N ALA A 34 -20.10 5.83 31.08
CA ALA A 34 -20.37 7.14 31.71
C ALA A 34 -21.84 7.28 32.09
N ALA A 35 -22.75 6.69 31.33
CA ALA A 35 -24.19 6.71 31.55
C ALA A 35 -24.67 5.66 32.58
N ALA A 36 -23.79 4.74 33.01
CA ALA A 36 -24.17 3.66 33.92
C ALA A 36 -24.78 4.20 35.23
N GLY A 37 -26.00 3.73 35.54
CA GLY A 37 -26.79 4.19 36.70
C GLY A 37 -27.57 5.48 36.46
N SER A 38 -27.67 5.97 35.23
CA SER A 38 -28.53 7.10 34.84
C SER A 38 -29.64 6.66 33.88
N GLU A 39 -30.62 7.54 33.63
CA GLU A 39 -31.69 7.31 32.65
C GLU A 39 -31.16 7.18 31.22
N ASP A 40 -29.98 7.73 30.91
CA ASP A 40 -29.36 7.67 29.58
C ASP A 40 -28.71 6.35 29.27
N PHE A 41 -28.59 5.44 30.27
CA PHE A 41 -27.86 4.16 30.09
C PHE A 41 -28.44 3.29 28.98
N VAL A 42 -29.77 3.17 28.92
CA VAL A 42 -30.46 2.33 27.92
C VAL A 42 -30.14 2.80 26.50
N SER A 43 -30.20 4.10 26.28
CA SER A 43 -29.86 4.68 24.96
C SER A 43 -28.41 4.45 24.59
N ALA A 44 -27.48 4.70 25.52
CA ALA A 44 -26.06 4.53 25.30
C ALA A 44 -25.65 3.05 25.08
N ALA A 45 -26.34 2.11 25.79
CA ALA A 45 -26.14 0.68 25.60
C ALA A 45 -26.63 0.24 24.22
N ALA A 46 -27.82 0.67 23.82
CA ALA A 46 -28.36 0.37 22.50
C ALA A 46 -27.48 0.90 21.36
N ASP A 47 -26.95 2.12 21.49
CA ASP A 47 -26.00 2.70 20.50
C ASP A 47 -24.71 1.90 20.42
N PHE A 48 -24.16 1.48 21.56
CA PHE A 48 -22.97 0.62 21.60
C PHE A 48 -23.23 -0.74 20.95
N GLU A 49 -24.32 -1.41 21.33
CA GLU A 49 -24.69 -2.74 20.82
C GLU A 49 -24.98 -2.72 19.32
N ASN A 50 -25.69 -1.71 18.82
CA ASN A 50 -25.91 -1.55 17.39
C ASN A 50 -24.59 -1.50 16.60
N GLN A 51 -23.65 -0.68 17.05
CA GLN A 51 -22.32 -0.58 16.42
C GLN A 51 -21.51 -1.88 16.56
N LEU A 52 -21.70 -2.63 17.66
CA LEU A 52 -20.99 -3.89 17.91
C LEU A 52 -21.52 -5.00 17.00
N PHE A 53 -22.84 -5.10 16.81
CA PHE A 53 -23.46 -6.09 15.90
C PHE A 53 -23.04 -5.89 14.44
N GLU A 54 -22.89 -4.63 14.00
CA GLU A 54 -22.31 -4.34 12.67
C GLU A 54 -20.89 -4.90 12.49
N ARG A 55 -20.21 -5.25 13.60
CA ARG A 55 -18.81 -5.76 13.64
C ARG A 55 -18.71 -7.22 14.11
N GLY A 56 -19.81 -7.96 14.12
CA GLY A 56 -19.84 -9.38 14.45
C GLY A 56 -20.17 -9.72 15.91
N GLY A 57 -20.49 -8.74 16.75
CA GLY A 57 -21.10 -8.96 18.08
C GLY A 57 -20.12 -9.34 19.21
N SER A 58 -18.84 -9.59 18.96
CA SER A 58 -17.84 -9.91 20.00
C SER A 58 -17.08 -8.66 20.45
N TRP A 59 -17.33 -8.21 21.66
CA TRP A 59 -16.63 -7.07 22.26
C TRP A 59 -15.13 -7.34 22.40
N THR A 60 -14.74 -8.54 22.79
CA THR A 60 -13.32 -8.91 22.94
C THR A 60 -12.58 -8.74 21.63
N ARG A 61 -13.12 -9.22 20.50
CA ARG A 61 -12.48 -9.11 19.19
C ARG A 61 -12.37 -7.67 18.73
N VAL A 62 -13.42 -6.90 18.87
CA VAL A 62 -13.44 -5.50 18.43
C VAL A 62 -12.47 -4.64 19.24
N LEU A 63 -12.36 -4.88 20.56
CA LEU A 63 -11.41 -4.17 21.40
C LEU A 63 -9.97 -4.61 21.10
N LEU A 64 -9.71 -5.91 20.90
CA LEU A 64 -8.41 -6.41 20.49
C LEU A 64 -7.98 -5.82 19.15
N ASP A 65 -8.86 -5.79 18.16
CA ASP A 65 -8.58 -5.18 16.86
C ASP A 65 -8.21 -3.69 16.99
N ALA A 66 -8.91 -2.94 17.87
CA ALA A 66 -8.56 -1.56 18.15
C ALA A 66 -7.15 -1.43 18.74
N VAL A 67 -6.78 -2.32 19.68
CA VAL A 67 -5.44 -2.36 20.29
C VAL A 67 -4.35 -2.71 19.27
N LEU A 68 -4.58 -3.73 18.43
CA LEU A 68 -3.61 -4.17 17.42
C LEU A 68 -3.42 -3.16 16.29
N GLN A 69 -4.42 -2.31 16.04
CA GLN A 69 -4.38 -1.26 15.02
C GLN A 69 -3.89 0.10 15.54
N ASP A 70 -3.78 0.27 16.85
CA ASP A 70 -3.38 1.54 17.44
C ASP A 70 -1.94 1.93 17.08
N GLU A 71 -1.76 3.18 16.66
CA GLU A 71 -0.46 3.73 16.27
C GLU A 71 0.21 4.43 17.44
N ASN A 72 0.74 3.67 18.38
CA ASN A 72 1.40 4.18 19.58
C ASN A 72 2.93 4.17 19.50
N ILE A 73 3.57 4.69 20.54
CA ILE A 73 5.03 4.80 20.62
C ILE A 73 5.73 3.43 20.63
N CYS A 74 5.11 2.40 21.21
CA CYS A 74 5.71 1.07 21.33
C CYS A 74 5.81 0.41 19.95
N ILE A 75 4.73 0.44 19.14
CA ILE A 75 4.75 -0.14 17.80
C ILE A 75 5.63 0.66 16.83
N ARG A 76 5.61 2.00 16.92
CA ARG A 76 6.48 2.84 16.08
C ARG A 76 7.97 2.59 16.33
N LYS A 77 8.35 2.31 17.57
CA LYS A 77 9.73 2.07 17.98
C LYS A 77 10.14 0.60 18.04
N ALA A 78 9.22 -0.34 17.78
CA ALA A 78 9.50 -1.76 17.84
C ALA A 78 10.70 -2.19 16.97
N ALA A 79 10.76 -1.68 15.73
CA ALA A 79 11.84 -1.99 14.80
C ALA A 79 13.17 -1.27 15.09
N SER A 80 13.21 -0.28 15.98
CA SER A 80 14.39 0.55 16.30
C SER A 80 14.89 0.38 17.75
N GLY A 81 14.66 -0.78 18.35
CA GLY A 81 15.17 -1.10 19.69
C GLY A 81 14.18 -0.86 20.84
N GLY A 82 12.90 -0.56 20.52
CA GLY A 82 11.82 -0.41 21.50
C GLY A 82 11.70 1.00 22.09
N ALA A 83 10.62 1.21 22.81
CA ALA A 83 10.23 2.52 23.38
C ALA A 83 10.85 2.81 24.79
N GLY A 84 11.69 1.90 25.28
CA GLY A 84 12.31 1.98 26.61
C GLY A 84 11.47 1.33 27.72
N GLN A 85 12.12 1.02 28.87
CA GLN A 85 11.52 0.22 29.94
C GLN A 85 10.24 0.84 30.57
N ALA A 86 10.19 2.16 30.69
CA ALA A 86 9.03 2.81 31.28
C ALA A 86 7.78 2.66 30.38
N ALA A 87 7.93 2.88 29.08
CA ALA A 87 6.85 2.69 28.12
C ALA A 87 6.43 1.21 28.01
N ALA A 88 7.37 0.27 28.04
CA ALA A 88 7.09 -1.17 28.04
C ALA A 88 6.24 -1.58 29.27
N ARG A 89 6.62 -1.17 30.47
CA ARG A 89 5.84 -1.46 31.69
C ARG A 89 4.44 -0.82 31.65
N CYS A 90 4.32 0.39 31.12
CA CYS A 90 3.03 1.05 30.94
C CYS A 90 2.16 0.26 29.94
N MET A 91 2.72 -0.14 28.82
CA MET A 91 2.08 -0.99 27.81
C MET A 91 1.55 -2.29 28.42
N ASP A 92 2.39 -3.03 29.17
CA ASP A 92 2.00 -4.30 29.80
C ASP A 92 0.82 -4.09 30.76
N SER A 93 0.87 -3.06 31.59
CA SER A 93 -0.21 -2.72 32.52
C SER A 93 -1.52 -2.32 31.81
N GLU A 94 -1.41 -1.62 30.68
CA GLU A 94 -2.59 -1.21 29.90
C GLU A 94 -3.18 -2.41 29.13
N LEU A 95 -2.35 -3.31 28.59
CA LEU A 95 -2.82 -4.54 27.94
C LEU A 95 -3.57 -5.44 28.93
N GLU A 96 -3.05 -5.62 30.16
CA GLU A 96 -3.74 -6.35 31.21
C GLU A 96 -5.11 -5.73 31.55
N PHE A 97 -5.16 -4.41 31.63
CA PHE A 97 -6.41 -3.69 31.87
C PHE A 97 -7.39 -3.86 30.70
N LEU A 98 -6.95 -3.68 29.47
CA LEU A 98 -7.79 -3.80 28.26
C LEU A 98 -8.31 -5.23 28.10
N GLN A 99 -7.50 -6.24 28.44
CA GLN A 99 -7.95 -7.63 28.47
C GLN A 99 -9.03 -7.84 29.54
N GLN A 100 -8.91 -7.27 30.72
CA GLN A 100 -9.96 -7.33 31.74
C GLN A 100 -11.23 -6.59 31.26
N LEU A 101 -11.08 -5.45 30.58
CA LEU A 101 -12.18 -4.66 30.03
C LEU A 101 -12.92 -5.40 28.90
N SER A 102 -12.21 -6.18 28.10
CA SER A 102 -12.78 -6.96 26.99
C SER A 102 -13.72 -8.09 27.42
N ARG A 103 -13.66 -8.48 28.70
CA ARG A 103 -14.52 -9.53 29.31
C ARG A 103 -15.75 -8.96 30.01
N VAL A 104 -15.91 -7.63 30.06
CA VAL A 104 -17.04 -7.00 30.73
C VAL A 104 -18.31 -7.28 29.92
N THR A 105 -19.33 -7.74 30.63
CA THR A 105 -20.66 -8.05 30.08
C THR A 105 -21.68 -7.02 30.50
N LEU A 106 -22.86 -7.00 29.87
CA LEU A 106 -23.97 -6.17 30.27
C LEU A 106 -24.36 -6.42 31.76
N VAL A 107 -24.35 -7.69 32.19
CA VAL A 107 -24.68 -8.05 33.58
C VAL A 107 -23.68 -7.45 34.57
N ASP A 108 -22.41 -7.34 34.19
CA ASP A 108 -21.38 -6.70 35.03
C ASP A 108 -21.63 -5.19 35.21
N LEU A 109 -22.24 -4.55 34.24
CA LEU A 109 -22.55 -3.12 34.25
C LEU A 109 -23.87 -2.79 34.98
N THR A 110 -24.87 -3.67 34.87
CA THR A 110 -26.22 -3.47 35.42
C THR A 110 -26.46 -4.16 36.77
N GLY A 111 -25.48 -5.00 37.22
CA GLY A 111 -25.69 -5.82 38.40
C GLY A 111 -26.76 -6.90 38.24
N GLY A 112 -27.20 -7.16 37.02
CA GLY A 112 -28.27 -8.11 36.71
C GLY A 112 -29.69 -7.55 36.95
N GLU A 113 -29.87 -6.25 36.88
CA GLU A 113 -31.14 -5.58 37.02
C GLU A 113 -32.19 -6.11 36.02
N GLU A 114 -33.30 -6.64 36.56
CA GLU A 114 -34.33 -7.36 35.77
C GLU A 114 -35.03 -6.41 34.78
N SER A 115 -35.18 -5.13 35.10
CA SER A 115 -35.75 -4.10 34.23
C SER A 115 -34.99 -3.88 32.94
N LEU A 116 -33.69 -4.24 32.90
CA LEU A 116 -32.80 -4.12 31.75
C LEU A 116 -32.55 -5.43 31.02
N ALA A 117 -33.25 -6.52 31.36
CA ALA A 117 -33.09 -7.84 30.77
C ALA A 117 -33.50 -7.91 29.28
N PHE A 118 -34.22 -6.91 28.78
CA PHE A 118 -34.62 -6.81 27.37
C PHE A 118 -33.47 -6.34 26.45
N LEU A 119 -32.42 -5.74 27.00
CA LEU A 119 -31.25 -5.35 26.20
C LEU A 119 -30.52 -6.60 25.71
N PRO A 120 -30.06 -6.65 24.45
CA PRO A 120 -29.28 -7.75 23.92
C PRO A 120 -27.98 -7.94 24.72
N ARG A 121 -27.40 -9.12 24.64
CA ARG A 121 -26.13 -9.45 25.27
C ARG A 121 -25.07 -9.62 24.20
N TRP A 122 -23.96 -8.93 24.34
CA TRP A 122 -22.81 -9.14 23.48
C TRP A 122 -21.96 -10.33 23.93
N GLU A 123 -21.18 -10.84 22.98
CA GLU A 123 -20.26 -11.94 23.22
C GLU A 123 -18.92 -11.44 23.75
N THR A 124 -18.32 -12.23 24.65
CA THR A 124 -16.94 -12.04 25.13
C THR A 124 -16.18 -13.35 25.00
N GLU A 125 -14.87 -13.25 24.78
CA GLU A 125 -14.00 -14.39 24.58
C GLU A 125 -12.77 -14.28 25.51
N GLU A 126 -12.11 -15.42 25.77
CA GLU A 126 -10.83 -15.43 26.46
C GLU A 126 -9.70 -15.34 25.43
N VAL A 127 -9.05 -14.18 25.36
CA VAL A 127 -7.90 -13.93 24.47
C VAL A 127 -6.78 -13.29 25.30
N ASP A 128 -5.55 -13.73 25.08
CA ASP A 128 -4.36 -13.12 25.69
C ASP A 128 -3.92 -11.92 24.87
N PHE A 129 -4.26 -10.71 25.33
CA PHE A 129 -3.91 -9.44 24.67
C PHE A 129 -2.40 -9.20 24.65
N ALA A 130 -1.69 -9.61 25.69
CA ALA A 130 -0.23 -9.44 25.75
C ALA A 130 0.46 -10.31 24.71
N ALA A 131 0.06 -11.59 24.58
CA ALA A 131 0.59 -12.50 23.57
C ALA A 131 0.26 -12.01 22.15
N ALA A 132 -1.00 -11.62 21.89
CA ALA A 132 -1.41 -11.10 20.57
C ALA A 132 -0.65 -9.81 20.19
N TYR A 133 -0.43 -8.91 21.15
CA TYR A 133 0.31 -7.69 20.89
C TYR A 133 1.82 -7.93 20.72
N ALA A 134 2.40 -8.89 21.45
CA ALA A 134 3.80 -9.31 21.27
C ALA A 134 4.03 -9.87 19.85
N GLU A 135 3.13 -10.72 19.36
CA GLU A 135 3.14 -11.20 17.98
C GLU A 135 3.05 -10.04 16.99
N ARG A 136 2.13 -9.08 17.23
CA ARG A 136 1.98 -7.87 16.43
C ARG A 136 3.24 -7.03 16.37
N LEU A 137 3.98 -6.88 17.50
CA LEU A 137 5.26 -6.18 17.56
C LEU A 137 6.36 -6.91 16.77
N ALA A 138 6.40 -8.25 16.84
CA ALA A 138 7.36 -9.06 16.09
C ALA A 138 7.16 -8.94 14.57
N GLU A 139 5.92 -8.79 14.12
CA GLU A 139 5.56 -8.70 12.71
C GLU A 139 5.58 -7.27 12.14
N VAL A 140 5.93 -6.26 12.93
CA VAL A 140 5.86 -4.84 12.50
C VAL A 140 6.68 -4.55 11.24
N GLY A 141 7.78 -5.28 11.04
CA GLY A 141 8.64 -5.18 9.85
C GLY A 141 7.97 -5.63 8.55
N GLN A 142 6.95 -6.49 8.66
CA GLN A 142 6.20 -7.02 7.51
C GLN A 142 4.81 -6.37 7.40
N LYS A 143 4.10 -6.25 8.51
CA LYS A 143 2.72 -5.72 8.51
C LYS A 143 2.64 -4.20 8.63
N GLY A 144 3.72 -3.54 9.11
CA GLY A 144 3.70 -2.10 9.36
C GLY A 144 2.77 -1.71 10.53
N TYR A 145 2.42 -0.44 10.63
CA TYR A 145 1.47 0.11 11.60
C TYR A 145 0.61 1.21 10.95
N GLY A 146 -0.44 1.64 11.65
CA GLY A 146 -1.35 2.67 11.17
C GLY A 146 -1.97 2.33 9.81
N MET A 147 -1.98 3.29 8.89
CA MET A 147 -2.52 3.08 7.54
C MET A 147 -1.74 2.04 6.72
N PHE A 148 -0.44 1.88 7.00
CA PHE A 148 0.40 0.92 6.28
C PHE A 148 0.09 -0.55 6.64
N ALA A 149 -0.53 -0.81 7.78
CA ALA A 149 -0.99 -2.16 8.14
C ALA A 149 -2.23 -2.59 7.35
N ARG A 150 -3.04 -1.62 6.90
CA ARG A 150 -4.33 -1.88 6.21
C ARG A 150 -4.24 -1.73 4.69
N HIS A 151 -3.29 -0.94 4.21
CA HIS A 151 -3.15 -0.62 2.80
C HIS A 151 -1.70 -0.81 2.35
N HIS A 152 -1.53 -1.22 1.10
CA HIS A 152 -0.20 -1.42 0.52
C HIS A 152 0.10 -0.51 -0.68
N MET A 153 -0.91 0.22 -1.18
CA MET A 153 -0.74 1.23 -2.21
C MET A 153 -1.26 2.59 -1.75
N PHE A 154 -0.51 3.63 -2.05
CA PHE A 154 -0.75 5.00 -1.63
C PHE A 154 -0.53 5.96 -2.79
N THR A 155 -1.14 7.13 -2.69
CA THR A 155 -0.88 8.32 -3.52
C THR A 155 -0.59 9.50 -2.61
N ILE A 156 -0.19 10.63 -3.20
CA ILE A 156 0.03 11.88 -2.47
C ILE A 156 -1.10 12.85 -2.83
N GLU A 157 -1.72 13.43 -1.81
CA GLU A 157 -2.69 14.54 -1.95
C GLU A 157 -2.34 15.58 -0.90
N ASP A 158 -2.20 16.83 -1.32
CA ASP A 158 -1.87 17.98 -0.46
C ASP A 158 -0.68 17.73 0.49
N GLY A 159 0.36 17.05 -0.01
CA GLY A 159 1.56 16.72 0.76
C GLY A 159 1.42 15.56 1.74
N SER A 160 0.25 14.93 1.81
CA SER A 160 -0.05 13.79 2.68
C SER A 160 -0.20 12.49 1.89
N LEU A 161 0.20 11.38 2.52
CA LEU A 161 -0.05 10.04 1.97
C LEU A 161 -1.51 9.65 2.16
N ILE A 162 -2.16 9.30 1.05
CA ILE A 162 -3.54 8.82 1.04
C ILE A 162 -3.57 7.37 0.54
N PRO A 163 -4.23 6.45 1.26
CA PRO A 163 -4.33 5.07 0.82
C PRO A 163 -5.24 4.94 -0.41
N VAL A 164 -4.82 4.14 -1.38
CA VAL A 164 -5.65 3.75 -2.52
C VAL A 164 -6.64 2.70 -2.03
N ARG A 165 -7.93 3.05 -2.01
CA ARG A 165 -8.99 2.18 -1.47
C ARG A 165 -9.22 0.92 -2.31
N PHE A 166 -9.11 1.05 -3.63
CA PHE A 166 -9.33 -0.04 -4.60
C PHE A 166 -8.13 -0.12 -5.55
N PRO A 167 -6.98 -0.69 -5.08
CA PRO A 167 -5.83 -0.85 -5.94
C PRO A 167 -6.12 -1.86 -7.05
N ASP A 168 -5.45 -1.71 -8.20
CA ASP A 168 -5.50 -2.69 -9.29
C ASP A 168 -5.05 -4.06 -8.75
N PRO A 169 -5.91 -5.10 -8.76
CA PRO A 169 -5.61 -6.39 -8.14
C PRO A 169 -4.66 -7.27 -8.96
N GLN A 170 -4.18 -6.78 -10.11
CA GLN A 170 -3.37 -7.56 -11.06
C GLN A 170 -2.15 -8.21 -10.39
N ARG A 171 -1.96 -9.51 -10.66
CA ARG A 171 -0.85 -10.31 -10.15
C ARG A 171 0.21 -10.55 -11.23
N LEU A 172 1.41 -10.92 -10.80
CA LEU A 172 2.51 -11.26 -11.72
C LEU A 172 2.16 -12.44 -12.65
N SER A 173 1.44 -13.43 -12.14
CA SER A 173 0.96 -14.59 -12.89
C SER A 173 -0.04 -14.28 -14.01
N GLU A 174 -0.66 -13.09 -13.97
CA GLU A 174 -1.64 -12.63 -14.95
C GLU A 174 -1.02 -11.77 -16.07
N LEU A 175 0.29 -11.54 -16.01
CA LEU A 175 1.02 -10.72 -16.96
C LEU A 175 1.80 -11.62 -17.93
N PRO A 176 1.27 -11.94 -19.12
CA PRO A 176 1.96 -12.78 -20.07
C PRO A 176 3.12 -12.04 -20.76
N GLY A 177 4.17 -12.78 -21.06
CA GLY A 177 5.39 -12.26 -21.69
C GLY A 177 6.23 -11.36 -20.78
N TYR A 178 7.44 -11.05 -21.15
CA TYR A 178 8.39 -10.20 -20.40
C TYR A 178 8.81 -10.76 -19.03
N GLU A 179 8.78 -12.07 -18.84
CA GLU A 179 9.20 -12.74 -17.61
C GLU A 179 10.64 -12.38 -17.24
N HIS A 180 11.55 -12.47 -18.22
CA HIS A 180 12.96 -12.14 -18.03
C HIS A 180 13.19 -10.68 -17.64
N GLU A 181 12.46 -9.76 -18.25
CA GLU A 181 12.49 -8.33 -17.92
C GLU A 181 12.00 -8.11 -16.50
N ARG A 182 10.89 -8.75 -16.12
CA ARG A 182 10.33 -8.66 -14.76
C ARG A 182 11.21 -9.29 -13.70
N GLU A 183 11.87 -10.41 -13.99
CA GLU A 183 12.78 -11.10 -13.05
C GLU A 183 13.86 -10.17 -12.52
N LYS A 184 14.40 -9.26 -13.34
CA LYS A 184 15.40 -8.26 -12.92
C LYS A 184 14.82 -7.27 -11.90
N VAL A 185 13.60 -6.80 -12.13
CA VAL A 185 12.90 -5.88 -11.22
C VAL A 185 12.54 -6.58 -9.92
N ILE A 186 12.04 -7.83 -10.01
CA ILE A 186 11.73 -8.67 -8.86
C ILE A 186 12.97 -8.95 -8.02
N ALA A 187 14.10 -9.27 -8.63
CA ALA A 187 15.36 -9.52 -7.92
C ALA A 187 15.81 -8.28 -7.14
N ASN A 188 15.72 -7.08 -7.74
CA ASN A 188 16.03 -5.82 -7.07
C ASN A 188 15.05 -5.53 -5.91
N THR A 189 13.75 -5.83 -6.10
CA THR A 189 12.74 -5.67 -5.04
C THR A 189 12.99 -6.64 -3.88
N LYS A 190 13.34 -7.90 -4.16
CA LYS A 190 13.72 -8.87 -3.12
C LYS A 190 14.99 -8.48 -2.37
N ALA A 191 15.96 -7.84 -3.04
CA ALA A 191 17.13 -7.27 -2.38
C ALA A 191 16.72 -6.18 -1.37
N LEU A 192 15.83 -5.26 -1.77
CA LEU A 192 15.28 -4.23 -0.88
C LEU A 192 14.60 -4.85 0.35
N LEU A 193 13.70 -5.83 0.14
CA LEU A 193 12.97 -6.52 1.20
C LEU A 193 13.91 -7.23 2.19
N SER A 194 14.99 -7.81 1.67
CA SER A 194 16.01 -8.48 2.48
C SER A 194 17.00 -7.53 3.17
N GLY A 195 16.80 -6.21 3.08
CA GLY A 195 17.73 -5.21 3.63
C GLY A 195 19.07 -5.13 2.91
N LYS A 196 19.22 -5.75 1.74
CA LYS A 196 20.38 -5.66 0.89
C LYS A 196 20.34 -4.38 0.05
N PRO A 197 21.49 -3.90 -0.46
CA PRO A 197 21.51 -2.76 -1.38
C PRO A 197 20.60 -3.00 -2.59
N ALA A 198 19.65 -2.10 -2.79
CA ALA A 198 18.78 -2.06 -3.95
C ALA A 198 18.96 -0.73 -4.67
N VAL A 199 18.69 -0.70 -5.97
CA VAL A 199 18.91 0.47 -6.81
C VAL A 199 17.60 1.02 -7.35
N ASN A 200 17.61 2.28 -7.79
CA ASN A 200 16.51 2.87 -8.53
C ASN A 200 16.37 2.19 -9.90
N VAL A 201 15.14 1.99 -10.37
CA VAL A 201 14.83 1.24 -11.59
C VAL A 201 14.10 2.11 -12.59
N LEU A 202 14.57 2.11 -13.83
CA LEU A 202 13.88 2.68 -14.98
C LEU A 202 13.37 1.56 -15.90
N LEU A 203 12.04 1.46 -16.05
CA LEU A 203 11.42 0.59 -17.04
C LEU A 203 11.07 1.48 -18.25
N TYR A 204 11.72 1.27 -19.38
CA TYR A 204 11.43 2.03 -20.57
C TYR A 204 11.04 1.14 -21.76
N GLY A 205 10.39 1.69 -22.76
CA GLY A 205 10.00 0.98 -23.98
C GLY A 205 8.62 1.35 -24.47
N ASP A 206 8.12 0.60 -25.44
CA ASP A 206 6.88 0.91 -26.13
C ASP A 206 5.65 0.98 -25.20
N ALA A 207 4.67 1.79 -25.58
CA ALA A 207 3.41 1.90 -24.85
C ALA A 207 2.64 0.56 -24.89
N GLY A 208 1.96 0.22 -23.79
CA GLY A 208 1.15 -0.98 -23.71
C GLY A 208 1.90 -2.31 -23.51
N THR A 209 3.21 -2.27 -23.20
CA THR A 209 4.05 -3.45 -22.97
C THR A 209 3.99 -3.97 -21.54
N GLY A 210 3.23 -3.34 -20.63
CA GLY A 210 3.03 -3.82 -19.28
C GLY A 210 4.01 -3.28 -18.22
N LYS A 211 4.77 -2.21 -18.51
CA LYS A 211 5.73 -1.59 -17.56
C LYS A 211 5.08 -1.22 -16.23
N SER A 212 4.06 -0.39 -16.27
CA SER A 212 3.36 0.09 -15.05
C SER A 212 2.63 -1.06 -14.35
N SER A 213 2.00 -1.96 -15.12
CA SER A 213 1.36 -3.17 -14.58
C SER A 213 2.36 -4.07 -13.86
N SER A 214 3.59 -4.20 -14.36
CA SER A 214 4.64 -4.99 -13.70
C SER A 214 5.00 -4.42 -12.32
N VAL A 215 5.13 -3.09 -12.18
CA VAL A 215 5.44 -2.46 -10.89
C VAL A 215 4.28 -2.63 -9.91
N LYS A 216 3.03 -2.42 -10.36
CA LYS A 216 1.84 -2.59 -9.52
C LYS A 216 1.65 -4.06 -9.09
N ALA A 217 1.87 -5.01 -10.01
CA ALA A 217 1.80 -6.44 -9.70
C ALA A 217 2.89 -6.88 -8.70
N ILE A 218 4.11 -6.34 -8.79
CA ILE A 218 5.18 -6.55 -7.80
C ILE A 218 4.74 -6.03 -6.43
N ALA A 219 4.11 -4.86 -6.35
CA ALA A 219 3.62 -4.32 -5.09
C ALA A 219 2.52 -5.20 -4.47
N ASN A 220 1.62 -5.76 -5.28
CA ASN A 220 0.60 -6.71 -4.82
C ASN A 220 1.23 -8.02 -4.31
N GLU A 221 2.20 -8.56 -5.05
CA GLU A 221 2.85 -9.85 -4.74
C GLU A 221 3.60 -9.81 -3.40
N PHE A 222 4.35 -8.73 -3.16
CA PHE A 222 5.21 -8.59 -1.98
C PHE A 222 4.61 -7.73 -0.85
N ALA A 223 3.31 -7.41 -0.91
CA ALA A 223 2.63 -6.65 0.14
C ALA A 223 2.72 -7.33 1.52
N ALA A 224 2.58 -8.67 1.54
CA ALA A 224 2.69 -9.48 2.76
C ALA A 224 4.11 -9.53 3.31
N ASP A 225 5.13 -9.35 2.47
CA ASP A 225 6.54 -9.30 2.85
C ASP A 225 6.99 -7.89 3.31
N GLY A 226 6.06 -6.95 3.43
CA GLY A 226 6.33 -5.61 3.93
C GLY A 226 6.60 -4.56 2.85
N LEU A 227 6.30 -4.85 1.58
CA LEU A 227 6.41 -3.85 0.51
C LEU A 227 5.20 -2.92 0.50
N ARG A 228 5.46 -1.64 0.28
CA ARG A 228 4.44 -0.62 0.03
C ARG A 228 4.79 0.19 -1.21
N LEU A 229 3.78 0.60 -1.95
CA LEU A 229 3.95 1.41 -3.15
C LEU A 229 3.31 2.78 -2.94
N VAL A 230 4.05 3.83 -3.25
CA VAL A 230 3.56 5.21 -3.26
C VAL A 230 3.64 5.73 -4.69
N GLU A 231 2.50 5.92 -5.32
CA GLU A 231 2.43 6.54 -6.66
C GLU A 231 2.60 8.06 -6.53
N VAL A 232 3.59 8.59 -7.23
CA VAL A 232 3.95 10.01 -7.22
C VAL A 232 3.77 10.55 -8.63
N LYS A 233 2.91 11.56 -8.78
CA LYS A 233 2.73 12.25 -10.05
C LYS A 233 3.93 13.16 -10.34
N LYS A 234 4.22 13.39 -11.61
CA LYS A 234 5.34 14.23 -12.04
C LYS A 234 5.35 15.62 -11.39
N ASN A 235 4.20 16.26 -11.28
CA ASN A 235 4.07 17.58 -10.65
C ASN A 235 4.18 17.56 -9.11
N GLN A 236 4.39 16.39 -8.51
CA GLN A 236 4.54 16.19 -7.06
C GLN A 236 5.98 15.82 -6.67
N LEU A 237 6.93 15.79 -7.61
CA LEU A 237 8.31 15.38 -7.35
C LEU A 237 8.99 16.25 -6.26
N TYR A 238 8.63 17.53 -6.15
CA TYR A 238 9.13 18.43 -5.12
C TYR A 238 8.75 18.02 -3.69
N GLN A 239 7.73 17.16 -3.52
CA GLN A 239 7.28 16.67 -2.21
C GLN A 239 8.08 15.44 -1.73
N ILE A 240 8.82 14.76 -2.63
CA ILE A 240 9.53 13.51 -2.32
C ILE A 240 10.57 13.67 -1.19
N PRO A 241 11.36 14.74 -1.06
CA PRO A 241 12.32 14.87 0.05
C PRO A 241 11.63 14.77 1.42
N ALA A 242 10.55 15.52 1.65
CA ALA A 242 9.79 15.47 2.89
C ALA A 242 9.15 14.09 3.13
N LEU A 243 8.69 13.43 2.06
CA LEU A 243 8.17 12.08 2.11
C LEU A 243 9.25 11.07 2.52
N LEU A 244 10.45 11.14 1.94
CA LEU A 244 11.58 10.28 2.29
C LEU A 244 11.92 10.40 3.79
N ASP A 245 11.96 11.62 4.32
CA ASP A 245 12.22 11.88 5.75
C ASP A 245 11.14 11.23 6.62
N SER A 246 9.88 11.31 6.23
CA SER A 246 8.76 10.71 6.97
C SER A 246 8.79 9.17 6.95
N LEU A 247 9.26 8.58 5.85
CA LEU A 247 9.35 7.13 5.67
C LEU A 247 10.64 6.54 6.22
N ALA A 248 11.68 7.34 6.45
CA ALA A 248 13.03 6.86 6.81
C ALA A 248 13.05 5.97 8.07
N GLN A 249 12.19 6.23 9.05
CA GLN A 249 12.10 5.45 10.28
C GLN A 249 11.04 4.34 10.24
N ASN A 250 10.32 4.21 9.14
CA ASN A 250 9.30 3.17 8.99
C ASN A 250 9.99 1.83 8.72
N PRO A 251 9.62 0.73 9.41
CA PRO A 251 10.24 -0.58 9.23
C PRO A 251 9.96 -1.22 7.87
N LEU A 252 8.90 -0.79 7.20
CA LEU A 252 8.50 -1.30 5.89
C LEU A 252 9.42 -0.83 4.77
N LYS A 253 9.30 -1.46 3.61
CA LYS A 253 10.01 -1.11 2.38
C LYS A 253 9.08 -0.43 1.39
N PHE A 254 9.58 0.60 0.71
CA PHE A 254 8.77 1.45 -0.15
C PHE A 254 9.33 1.53 -1.56
N ILE A 255 8.44 1.43 -2.53
CA ILE A 255 8.68 1.83 -3.92
C ILE A 255 7.98 3.18 -4.13
N LEU A 256 8.73 4.24 -4.42
CA LEU A 256 8.19 5.48 -4.96
C LEU A 256 8.04 5.28 -6.47
N PHE A 257 6.81 5.20 -6.93
CA PHE A 257 6.50 4.89 -8.30
C PHE A 257 6.11 6.14 -9.09
N ILE A 258 6.88 6.43 -10.15
CA ILE A 258 6.65 7.56 -11.04
C ILE A 258 6.27 6.98 -12.41
N ASP A 259 4.98 7.07 -12.76
CA ASP A 259 4.48 6.53 -14.02
C ASP A 259 4.57 7.55 -15.16
N ASP A 260 4.88 7.06 -16.36
CA ASP A 260 5.00 7.82 -17.63
C ASP A 260 5.92 9.06 -17.52
N LEU A 261 7.12 8.84 -16.97
CA LEU A 261 8.12 9.88 -16.78
C LEU A 261 8.63 10.40 -18.12
N SER A 262 8.39 11.67 -18.39
CA SER A 262 8.90 12.39 -19.57
C SER A 262 9.09 13.86 -19.23
N PHE A 263 10.17 14.46 -19.72
CA PHE A 263 10.49 15.88 -19.51
C PHE A 263 10.50 16.65 -20.83
N SER A 264 10.19 17.93 -20.77
CA SER A 264 10.52 18.92 -21.79
C SER A 264 11.83 19.61 -21.40
N ALA A 265 12.48 20.28 -22.33
CA ALA A 265 13.80 20.91 -22.12
C ALA A 265 13.85 21.88 -20.92
N ASN A 266 12.74 22.52 -20.55
CA ASN A 266 12.66 23.52 -19.47
C ASN A 266 11.71 23.05 -18.35
N ASP A 267 11.81 21.78 -17.91
CA ASP A 267 10.92 21.23 -16.88
C ASP A 267 11.57 21.33 -15.50
N ASP A 268 11.05 22.18 -14.63
CA ASP A 268 11.54 22.39 -13.27
C ASP A 268 11.56 21.08 -12.43
N ASN A 269 10.70 20.12 -12.79
CA ASN A 269 10.67 18.80 -12.12
C ASN A 269 11.91 17.94 -12.39
N PHE A 270 12.71 18.29 -13.41
CA PHE A 270 13.94 17.59 -13.73
C PHE A 270 14.98 17.72 -12.60
N ALA A 271 15.20 18.95 -12.11
CA ALA A 271 16.13 19.21 -11.01
C ALA A 271 15.71 18.48 -9.72
N ALA A 272 14.40 18.45 -9.45
CA ALA A 272 13.85 17.72 -8.31
C ALA A 272 14.13 16.21 -8.41
N LEU A 273 13.88 15.60 -9.58
CA LEU A 273 14.16 14.16 -9.77
C LEU A 273 15.66 13.86 -9.69
N LYS A 274 16.53 14.72 -10.24
CA LYS A 274 17.98 14.58 -10.15
C LYS A 274 18.43 14.53 -8.70
N ALA A 275 17.99 15.47 -7.86
CA ALA A 275 18.29 15.50 -6.44
C ALA A 275 17.83 14.24 -5.69
N ILE A 276 16.66 13.71 -6.04
CA ILE A 276 16.10 12.48 -5.46
C ILE A 276 16.96 11.26 -5.81
N LEU A 277 17.38 11.14 -7.08
CA LEU A 277 18.17 9.99 -7.55
C LEU A 277 19.64 10.03 -7.06
N GLU A 278 20.20 11.21 -6.86
CA GLU A 278 21.56 11.40 -6.29
C GLU A 278 21.61 11.11 -4.79
N GLY A 279 20.49 11.20 -4.11
CA GLY A 279 20.35 11.18 -2.65
C GLY A 279 20.51 12.59 -2.08
N SER A 280 19.68 12.93 -1.09
CA SER A 280 19.84 14.17 -0.32
C SER A 280 21.09 14.09 0.55
N VAL A 281 21.54 15.24 1.09
CA VAL A 281 22.69 15.36 2.01
C VAL A 281 22.61 14.40 3.21
N GLY A 282 21.42 13.89 3.55
CA GLY A 282 21.15 12.91 4.61
C GLY A 282 21.45 11.44 4.27
N GLY A 283 21.95 11.13 3.06
CA GLY A 283 22.20 9.74 2.62
C GLY A 283 20.97 9.06 1.97
N ARG A 284 21.22 7.94 1.27
CA ARG A 284 20.13 7.11 0.69
C ARG A 284 19.34 6.45 1.81
N SER A 285 18.04 6.64 1.81
CA SER A 285 17.15 5.84 2.66
C SER A 285 17.28 4.36 2.30
N GLN A 286 17.59 3.51 3.28
CA GLN A 286 17.79 2.07 3.07
C GLN A 286 16.48 1.29 2.85
N ASN A 287 15.35 1.95 3.04
CA ASN A 287 14.03 1.34 2.94
C ASN A 287 13.19 1.88 1.78
N VAL A 288 13.73 2.78 0.96
CA VAL A 288 13.01 3.39 -0.17
C VAL A 288 13.81 3.30 -1.46
N VAL A 289 13.16 2.92 -2.56
CA VAL A 289 13.70 2.97 -3.93
C VAL A 289 12.71 3.66 -4.86
N VAL A 290 13.24 4.27 -5.92
CA VAL A 290 12.42 4.92 -6.96
C VAL A 290 12.32 4.00 -8.16
N TYR A 291 11.08 3.66 -8.57
CA TYR A 291 10.80 2.98 -9.82
C TYR A 291 10.07 3.95 -10.75
N ALA A 292 10.59 4.10 -11.94
CA ALA A 292 9.98 4.96 -12.95
C ALA A 292 9.68 4.18 -14.22
N THR A 293 8.60 4.54 -14.90
CA THR A 293 8.33 4.06 -16.26
C THR A 293 8.48 5.20 -17.25
N SER A 294 8.89 4.88 -18.48
CA SER A 294 8.93 5.84 -19.59
C SER A 294 8.64 5.15 -20.91
N ASN A 295 7.98 5.85 -21.80
CA ASN A 295 7.81 5.41 -23.17
C ASN A 295 9.01 5.78 -24.06
N ARG A 296 10.05 6.40 -23.52
CA ARG A 296 11.23 6.87 -24.21
C ARG A 296 12.51 6.50 -23.48
N ARG A 297 13.53 6.09 -24.23
CA ARG A 297 14.83 5.70 -23.67
C ARG A 297 15.54 6.86 -22.96
N HIS A 298 15.41 8.06 -23.50
CA HIS A 298 16.14 9.25 -23.05
C HIS A 298 15.29 10.24 -22.25
N LEU A 299 14.04 9.88 -21.88
CA LEU A 299 13.15 10.69 -21.05
C LEU A 299 12.72 12.05 -21.67
N ILE A 300 13.05 12.32 -22.97
CA ILE A 300 12.81 13.61 -23.63
C ILE A 300 11.70 13.50 -24.69
N LYS A 301 10.89 14.58 -24.80
CA LYS A 301 10.07 14.86 -25.99
C LYS A 301 10.92 15.61 -27.03
N GLU A 302 11.27 14.95 -28.12
CA GLU A 302 11.75 15.67 -29.31
C GLU A 302 10.52 16.25 -30.03
N THR A 303 10.44 17.57 -30.14
CA THR A 303 9.48 18.23 -31.03
C THR A 303 10.14 18.54 -32.38
N LEU A 304 9.39 18.45 -33.46
CA LEU A 304 9.90 18.76 -34.80
C LEU A 304 10.37 20.23 -34.95
N SER A 305 9.94 21.11 -34.05
CA SER A 305 10.38 22.50 -33.94
C SER A 305 11.78 22.66 -33.34
N ASP A 306 12.27 21.66 -32.62
CA ASP A 306 13.59 21.69 -31.97
C ASP A 306 14.76 21.41 -32.94
N ARG A 307 14.43 21.19 -34.23
CA ARG A 307 15.43 20.96 -35.31
C ARG A 307 15.94 22.23 -35.99
N SER A 308 15.51 23.40 -35.55
CA SER A 308 15.83 24.66 -36.27
C SER A 308 16.20 25.83 -35.34
N GLY A 309 17.15 25.65 -34.45
CA GLY A 309 17.72 26.83 -33.74
C GLY A 309 18.50 26.48 -32.47
N ASP A 310 19.76 26.93 -32.44
CA ASP A 310 20.71 26.97 -31.34
C ASP A 310 21.24 25.61 -30.79
N ASP A 311 22.12 24.99 -31.53
CA ASP A 311 22.76 23.68 -31.30
C ASP A 311 23.46 23.51 -29.93
N ILE A 312 23.82 24.57 -29.23
CA ILE A 312 24.61 24.49 -27.98
C ILE A 312 23.71 24.15 -26.78
N HIS A 313 22.58 24.79 -26.64
CA HIS A 313 21.67 24.55 -25.53
C HIS A 313 20.97 23.17 -25.62
N GLU A 314 20.75 22.65 -26.83
CA GLU A 314 20.21 21.32 -27.05
C GLU A 314 21.18 20.20 -26.66
N ALA A 315 22.46 20.38 -26.98
CA ALA A 315 23.49 19.40 -26.62
C ALA A 315 23.62 19.26 -25.10
N ASP A 316 23.63 20.38 -24.38
CA ASP A 316 23.72 20.39 -22.91
C ASP A 316 22.51 19.74 -22.26
N THR A 317 21.30 20.06 -22.74
CA THR A 317 20.06 19.44 -22.23
C THR A 317 19.99 17.94 -22.52
N ARG A 318 20.44 17.49 -23.71
CA ARG A 318 20.54 16.05 -24.04
C ARG A 318 21.56 15.34 -23.13
N GLN A 319 22.70 15.96 -22.85
CA GLN A 319 23.73 15.41 -21.99
C GLN A 319 23.25 15.30 -20.54
N GLU A 320 22.55 16.29 -20.03
CA GLU A 320 21.94 16.26 -18.69
C GLU A 320 20.88 15.15 -18.56
N LEU A 321 20.05 14.95 -19.55
CA LEU A 321 19.00 13.95 -19.55
C LEU A 321 19.52 12.52 -19.77
N MET A 322 20.60 12.35 -20.54
CA MET A 322 21.36 11.10 -20.58
C MET A 322 22.00 10.80 -19.22
N SER A 323 22.49 11.81 -18.55
CA SER A 323 23.00 11.76 -17.19
C SER A 323 21.94 11.34 -16.18
N LEU A 324 20.66 11.75 -16.35
CA LEU A 324 19.58 11.34 -15.46
C LEU A 324 19.24 9.85 -15.62
N SER A 325 19.14 9.36 -16.85
CA SER A 325 18.87 7.93 -17.08
C SER A 325 20.02 7.04 -16.58
N ALA A 326 21.25 7.52 -16.61
CA ALA A 326 22.41 6.82 -16.04
C ALA A 326 22.41 6.74 -14.50
N ARG A 327 21.61 7.58 -13.82
CA ARG A 327 21.45 7.54 -12.36
C ARG A 327 20.48 6.46 -11.86
N PHE A 328 19.69 5.88 -12.76
CA PHE A 328 18.99 4.66 -12.45
C PHE A 328 19.99 3.50 -12.50
N GLY A 329 20.20 2.85 -11.36
CA GLY A 329 21.18 1.76 -11.26
C GLY A 329 20.74 0.49 -12.03
N LEU A 330 19.47 0.35 -12.36
CA LEU A 330 18.93 -0.72 -13.19
C LEU A 330 17.98 -0.14 -14.23
N THR A 331 18.27 -0.44 -15.49
CA THR A 331 17.42 -0.08 -16.62
C THR A 331 16.90 -1.34 -17.31
N VAL A 332 15.58 -1.46 -17.45
CA VAL A 332 14.92 -2.62 -18.06
C VAL A 332 14.10 -2.18 -19.26
N THR A 333 14.32 -2.84 -20.40
CA THR A 333 13.69 -2.48 -21.68
C THR A 333 12.51 -3.39 -21.98
N PHE A 334 11.35 -2.78 -22.21
CA PHE A 334 10.13 -3.45 -22.64
C PHE A 334 9.84 -3.12 -24.12
N GLN A 335 10.46 -3.85 -25.02
CA GLN A 335 10.29 -3.64 -26.46
C GLN A 335 8.94 -4.20 -26.93
N ARG A 336 8.42 -3.62 -28.03
CA ARG A 336 7.23 -4.15 -28.70
C ARG A 336 7.46 -5.64 -29.03
N PRO A 337 6.48 -6.53 -28.75
CA PRO A 337 6.64 -7.95 -29.01
C PRO A 337 6.75 -8.21 -30.52
N ASP A 338 7.64 -9.09 -30.90
CA ASP A 338 7.65 -9.69 -32.24
C ASP A 338 6.42 -10.58 -32.44
N LYS A 339 6.33 -11.23 -33.60
CA LYS A 339 5.18 -12.08 -33.92
C LYS A 339 5.07 -13.27 -32.96
N VAL A 340 6.18 -13.94 -32.70
CA VAL A 340 6.21 -15.16 -31.87
C VAL A 340 5.77 -14.82 -30.42
N ARG A 341 6.38 -13.82 -29.81
CA ARG A 341 6.03 -13.38 -28.46
C ARG A 341 4.58 -12.89 -28.38
N PHE A 342 4.06 -12.26 -29.43
CA PHE A 342 2.67 -11.82 -29.46
C PHE A 342 1.70 -13.00 -29.51
N GLU A 343 2.00 -14.04 -30.28
CA GLU A 343 1.22 -15.27 -30.33
C GLU A 343 1.23 -16.04 -29.01
N GLU A 344 2.37 -16.08 -28.29
CA GLU A 344 2.47 -16.62 -26.93
C GLU A 344 1.58 -15.84 -25.95
N ILE A 345 1.63 -14.50 -25.99
CA ILE A 345 0.78 -13.63 -25.17
C ILE A 345 -0.71 -13.89 -25.45
N LEU A 346 -1.10 -14.07 -26.70
CA LEU A 346 -2.48 -14.38 -27.07
C LEU A 346 -2.94 -15.73 -26.51
N LEU A 347 -2.10 -16.75 -26.57
CA LEU A 347 -2.41 -18.08 -26.00
C LEU A 347 -2.59 -18.04 -24.49
N ASP A 348 -1.68 -17.38 -23.79
CA ASP A 348 -1.74 -17.26 -22.34
C ASP A 348 -3.00 -16.51 -21.89
N LEU A 349 -3.31 -15.40 -22.55
CA LEU A 349 -4.53 -14.63 -22.26
C LEU A 349 -5.79 -15.43 -22.62
N ALA A 350 -5.82 -16.13 -23.77
CA ALA A 350 -6.95 -16.97 -24.13
C ALA A 350 -7.21 -18.05 -23.07
N LYS A 351 -6.15 -18.66 -22.54
CA LYS A 351 -6.25 -19.61 -21.42
C LYS A 351 -6.77 -18.96 -20.14
N GLN A 352 -6.28 -17.78 -19.76
CA GLN A 352 -6.71 -17.04 -18.57
C GLN A 352 -8.20 -16.66 -18.64
N TYR A 353 -8.67 -16.23 -19.81
CA TYR A 353 -10.06 -15.81 -20.03
C TYR A 353 -11.01 -16.94 -20.46
N GLY A 354 -10.51 -18.18 -20.56
CA GLY A 354 -11.31 -19.35 -20.97
C GLY A 354 -11.80 -19.31 -22.41
N VAL A 355 -11.12 -18.54 -23.28
CA VAL A 355 -11.50 -18.43 -24.71
C VAL A 355 -11.12 -19.69 -25.44
N GLN A 356 -12.10 -20.39 -25.97
CA GLN A 356 -11.94 -21.62 -26.76
C GLN A 356 -11.94 -21.30 -28.24
N MET A 357 -10.74 -21.17 -28.84
CA MET A 357 -10.55 -20.91 -30.26
C MET A 357 -9.31 -21.69 -30.74
N PRO A 358 -9.33 -22.31 -31.94
CA PRO A 358 -8.14 -22.89 -32.52
C PRO A 358 -7.01 -21.87 -32.67
N SER A 359 -5.77 -22.26 -32.34
CA SER A 359 -4.62 -21.35 -32.29
C SER A 359 -4.41 -20.59 -33.60
N ASP A 360 -4.57 -21.26 -34.75
CA ASP A 360 -4.41 -20.62 -36.05
C ASP A 360 -5.41 -19.47 -36.25
N GLN A 361 -6.67 -19.68 -35.84
CA GLN A 361 -7.69 -18.64 -35.95
C GLN A 361 -7.44 -17.51 -34.94
N LEU A 362 -7.00 -17.85 -33.73
CA LEU A 362 -6.65 -16.90 -32.70
C LEU A 362 -5.54 -15.95 -33.17
N PHE A 363 -4.49 -16.50 -33.78
CA PHE A 363 -3.34 -15.77 -34.31
C PHE A 363 -3.73 -14.85 -35.47
N ILE A 364 -4.47 -15.39 -36.47
CA ILE A 364 -4.92 -14.60 -37.63
C ILE A 364 -5.80 -13.42 -37.17
N LYS A 365 -6.78 -13.67 -36.31
CA LYS A 365 -7.68 -12.63 -35.83
C LYS A 365 -6.99 -11.64 -34.88
N GLY A 366 -6.11 -12.12 -33.98
CA GLY A 366 -5.31 -11.31 -33.10
C GLY A 366 -4.36 -10.38 -33.84
N GLU A 367 -3.69 -10.87 -34.88
CA GLU A 367 -2.82 -10.07 -35.76
C GLU A 367 -3.62 -9.01 -36.52
N ALA A 368 -4.76 -9.40 -37.10
CA ALA A 368 -5.64 -8.44 -37.78
C ALA A 368 -6.16 -7.35 -36.83
N PHE A 369 -6.44 -7.69 -35.58
CA PHE A 369 -6.81 -6.74 -34.55
C PHE A 369 -5.63 -5.81 -34.19
N ALA A 370 -4.44 -6.38 -34.01
CA ALA A 370 -3.23 -5.62 -33.69
C ALA A 370 -2.87 -4.60 -34.77
N ILE A 371 -2.99 -4.97 -36.06
CA ILE A 371 -2.75 -4.05 -37.19
C ILE A 371 -3.70 -2.85 -37.09
N ARG A 372 -4.97 -3.07 -36.82
CA ARG A 372 -5.97 -1.98 -36.69
C ARG A 372 -5.75 -1.13 -35.44
N ALA A 373 -5.24 -1.72 -34.35
CA ALA A 373 -4.98 -1.04 -33.08
C ALA A 373 -3.61 -0.33 -33.01
N GLY A 374 -2.86 -0.24 -34.12
CA GLY A 374 -1.57 0.46 -34.18
C GLY A 374 -0.36 -0.39 -33.82
N GLY A 375 -0.51 -1.72 -33.72
CA GLY A 375 0.58 -2.67 -33.57
C GLY A 375 0.42 -3.65 -32.42
N ARG A 376 1.33 -4.61 -32.36
CA ARG A 376 1.34 -5.65 -31.33
C ARG A 376 1.73 -5.08 -29.98
N SER A 377 0.97 -5.40 -28.94
CA SER A 377 1.32 -5.17 -27.52
C SER A 377 0.47 -6.06 -26.61
N PRO A 378 0.90 -6.35 -25.37
CA PRO A 378 0.08 -7.06 -24.38
C PRO A 378 -1.27 -6.38 -24.12
N ARG A 379 -1.33 -5.04 -24.14
CA ARG A 379 -2.59 -4.29 -23.99
C ARG A 379 -3.56 -4.61 -25.14
N VAL A 380 -3.06 -4.62 -26.37
CA VAL A 380 -3.87 -4.92 -27.57
C VAL A 380 -4.30 -6.38 -27.56
N ALA A 381 -3.43 -7.30 -27.19
CA ALA A 381 -3.77 -8.71 -27.02
C ALA A 381 -4.89 -8.92 -25.99
N ARG A 382 -4.78 -8.27 -24.82
CA ARG A 382 -5.80 -8.33 -23.76
C ARG A 382 -7.14 -7.78 -24.25
N GLN A 383 -7.16 -6.61 -24.86
CA GLN A 383 -8.40 -6.02 -25.42
C GLN A 383 -9.07 -6.97 -26.44
N PHE A 384 -8.28 -7.61 -27.29
CA PHE A 384 -8.81 -8.58 -28.27
C PHE A 384 -9.43 -9.79 -27.57
N ILE A 385 -8.76 -10.36 -26.59
CA ILE A 385 -9.25 -11.52 -25.84
C ILE A 385 -10.50 -11.18 -24.99
N GLU A 386 -10.52 -10.02 -24.38
CA GLU A 386 -11.69 -9.52 -23.61
C GLU A 386 -12.91 -9.37 -24.52
N LEU A 387 -12.76 -8.81 -25.72
CA LEU A 387 -13.83 -8.73 -26.71
C LEU A 387 -14.32 -10.11 -27.15
N LEU A 388 -13.42 -11.04 -27.39
CA LEU A 388 -13.78 -12.43 -27.72
C LEU A 388 -14.55 -13.11 -26.58
N SER A 389 -14.10 -12.95 -25.35
CA SER A 389 -14.74 -13.54 -24.18
C SER A 389 -16.14 -12.94 -23.94
N ALA A 390 -16.33 -11.66 -24.26
CA ALA A 390 -17.61 -10.98 -24.22
C ALA A 390 -18.53 -11.32 -25.41
N GLY A 391 -18.10 -12.13 -26.37
CA GLY A 391 -18.89 -12.50 -27.57
C GLY A 391 -19.00 -11.39 -28.61
N VAL A 392 -18.19 -10.33 -28.47
CA VAL A 392 -18.14 -9.23 -29.47
C VAL A 392 -17.29 -9.69 -30.65
N ARG A 393 -17.88 -9.74 -31.84
CA ARG A 393 -17.27 -10.24 -33.09
C ARG A 393 -16.66 -9.11 -33.92
#